data_9d40d92aa102d2b5fadedd2c3160c8ea
#
_entry.id   9d40d92aa102d2b5fadedd2c3160c8ea
#
_cell.length_a   1.000
_cell.length_b   1.000
_cell.length_c   1.000
_cell.angle_alpha   90.00
_cell.angle_beta   90.00
_cell.angle_gamma   90.00
#
_symmetry.space_group_name_H-M   'P 1'
#
loop_
_entity.id
_entity.type
_entity.pdbx_description
1 polymer ?
#
loop_
_entity_poly.entity_id
_entity_poly.type
_entity_poly.pdbx_seq_one_letter_code
_entity_poly.pdbx_strand_id
1 'polypeptide(L)'
;LLTAGDRRILIDCGMFQGLKELRLLNRESLPVDPGTIDTVVITHAHIDHTGYLPCLVRDGFRGRIVCTEPTADLMRIMLRDAARLQEEEAEFAFKKGYSKHSKPEPLFTLEDAERVFPLMSPKPIGKDLSLGKGIELRFITSGHILGAASVKLTVSGDQQSKSIVFSGDIGRYNDPIMPSPSPIGPADVVVMESTYGDRENPADKVESDLEAIIMEAVNHGGPLVMPAFALGRTQTLIYYIQKLIGESRIPALSVFIDSPMAISVTNLYEQHPAHHRIKVTKENGALISLFDAANIHYCNTRESSRALNDLNKPCIIISASGMATGGRILHHMFHRLRDPDTTFLIAGYQAAGTRGRDLIEGRESIKIFGQYVPVKAQVRVINGLSAHADRS
;
A
#
# COMPACT_ATOMS: atom_id res chain seq x y z
N LEU A 1 -19.18 -12.65 0.10
CA LEU A 1 -19.36 -13.99 -0.44
C LEU A 1 -20.52 -14.01 -1.42
N LEU A 2 -20.30 -14.50 -2.64
CA LEU A 2 -21.30 -14.72 -3.69
C LEU A 2 -21.58 -16.23 -3.80
N THR A 3 -22.85 -16.59 -3.87
CA THR A 3 -23.26 -17.98 -4.18
C THR A 3 -24.01 -17.97 -5.51
N ALA A 4 -23.54 -18.78 -6.46
CA ALA A 4 -24.12 -18.96 -7.79
C ALA A 4 -24.28 -20.47 -8.07
N GLY A 5 -25.51 -20.99 -7.96
CA GLY A 5 -25.77 -22.42 -7.93
C GLY A 5 -25.09 -23.07 -6.73
N ASP A 6 -24.24 -24.05 -6.99
CA ASP A 6 -23.42 -24.74 -5.96
C ASP A 6 -22.00 -24.13 -5.81
N ARG A 7 -21.69 -23.02 -6.50
CA ARG A 7 -20.40 -22.34 -6.41
C ARG A 7 -20.44 -21.22 -5.40
N ARG A 8 -19.39 -21.16 -4.59
CA ARG A 8 -19.18 -20.13 -3.56
C ARG A 8 -17.89 -19.36 -3.87
N ILE A 9 -18.04 -18.08 -4.18
CA ILE A 9 -16.95 -17.19 -4.61
C ILE A 9 -16.82 -16.07 -3.57
N LEU A 10 -15.65 -15.96 -2.95
CA LEU A 10 -15.31 -14.87 -2.05
C LEU A 10 -14.60 -13.78 -2.85
N ILE A 11 -15.06 -12.53 -2.73
CA ILE A 11 -14.38 -11.37 -3.33
C ILE A 11 -13.65 -10.64 -2.21
N ASP A 12 -12.34 -10.57 -2.35
CA ASP A 12 -11.37 -10.11 -1.36
C ASP A 12 -11.43 -10.87 -0.01
N CYS A 13 -10.35 -10.86 0.70
CA CYS A 13 -10.20 -11.54 1.98
C CYS A 13 -9.20 -10.75 2.85
N GLY A 14 -9.63 -9.58 3.30
CA GLY A 14 -8.80 -8.59 3.97
C GLY A 14 -8.80 -8.70 5.48
N MET A 15 -7.82 -8.01 6.10
CA MET A 15 -7.76 -7.80 7.55
C MET A 15 -8.44 -6.50 7.94
N PHE A 16 -9.17 -6.51 9.03
CA PHE A 16 -9.58 -5.29 9.72
C PHE A 16 -8.36 -4.55 10.27
N GLN A 17 -8.28 -3.25 10.03
CA GLN A 17 -7.21 -2.37 10.49
C GLN A 17 -7.78 -1.22 11.35
N GLY A 18 -6.92 -0.37 11.91
CA GLY A 18 -7.30 0.80 12.68
C GLY A 18 -7.64 0.50 14.14
N LEU A 19 -8.86 0.80 14.58
CA LEU A 19 -9.29 0.69 15.97
C LEU A 19 -9.13 -0.73 16.52
N LYS A 20 -8.81 -0.81 17.82
CA LYS A 20 -8.55 -2.10 18.50
C LYS A 20 -9.74 -3.06 18.38
N GLU A 21 -10.96 -2.55 18.50
CA GLU A 21 -12.20 -3.32 18.40
C GLU A 21 -12.32 -4.02 17.04
N LEU A 22 -12.05 -3.28 15.95
CA LEU A 22 -12.03 -3.83 14.61
C LEU A 22 -10.93 -4.87 14.42
N ARG A 23 -9.71 -4.60 14.93
CA ARG A 23 -8.61 -5.56 14.84
C ARG A 23 -8.87 -6.87 15.59
N LEU A 24 -9.70 -6.85 16.63
CA LEU A 24 -10.08 -8.05 17.37
C LEU A 24 -10.97 -8.98 16.51
N LEU A 25 -11.76 -8.43 15.58
CA LEU A 25 -12.57 -9.23 14.65
C LEU A 25 -11.72 -10.17 13.78
N ASN A 26 -10.44 -9.83 13.52
CA ASN A 26 -9.52 -10.73 12.81
C ASN A 26 -9.24 -12.05 13.56
N ARG A 27 -9.56 -12.13 14.86
CA ARG A 27 -9.35 -13.33 15.68
C ARG A 27 -10.65 -14.11 15.92
N GLU A 28 -11.75 -13.61 15.38
CA GLU A 28 -13.03 -14.31 15.41
C GLU A 28 -13.12 -15.30 14.24
N SER A 29 -13.92 -16.34 14.42
CA SER A 29 -14.19 -17.30 13.35
C SER A 29 -14.96 -16.64 12.22
N LEU A 30 -14.62 -16.99 10.98
CA LEU A 30 -15.39 -16.55 9.81
C LEU A 30 -16.83 -17.07 9.92
N PRO A 31 -17.83 -16.29 9.46
CA PRO A 31 -19.25 -16.71 9.49
C PRO A 31 -19.57 -17.84 8.50
N VAL A 32 -18.55 -18.32 7.79
CA VAL A 32 -18.64 -19.39 6.79
C VAL A 32 -17.46 -20.34 6.94
N ASP A 33 -17.68 -21.62 6.72
CA ASP A 33 -16.62 -22.62 6.68
C ASP A 33 -15.71 -22.37 5.46
N PRO A 34 -14.40 -22.06 5.68
CA PRO A 34 -13.43 -21.84 4.60
C PRO A 34 -13.34 -23.00 3.61
N GLY A 35 -13.51 -24.24 4.07
CA GLY A 35 -13.49 -25.44 3.22
C GLY A 35 -14.63 -25.51 2.19
N THR A 36 -15.67 -24.69 2.36
CA THR A 36 -16.82 -24.62 1.42
C THR A 36 -16.65 -23.54 0.34
N ILE A 37 -15.58 -22.76 0.37
CA ILE A 37 -15.31 -21.71 -0.63
C ILE A 37 -14.54 -22.31 -1.81
N ASP A 38 -15.10 -22.21 -3.01
CA ASP A 38 -14.48 -22.77 -4.22
C ASP A 38 -13.37 -21.87 -4.79
N THR A 39 -13.58 -20.56 -4.74
CA THR A 39 -12.68 -19.59 -5.36
C THR A 39 -12.67 -18.30 -4.54
N VAL A 40 -11.48 -17.73 -4.34
CA VAL A 40 -11.30 -16.34 -3.92
C VAL A 40 -10.88 -15.53 -5.13
N VAL A 41 -11.50 -14.37 -5.34
CA VAL A 41 -11.12 -13.40 -6.37
C VAL A 41 -10.60 -12.15 -5.68
N ILE A 42 -9.39 -11.73 -6.00
CA ILE A 42 -8.72 -10.58 -5.38
C ILE A 42 -8.72 -9.40 -6.36
N THR A 43 -9.22 -8.27 -5.91
CA THR A 43 -9.26 -7.02 -6.66
C THR A 43 -7.88 -6.37 -6.75
N HIS A 44 -7.16 -6.29 -5.63
CA HIS A 44 -5.81 -5.71 -5.54
C HIS A 44 -5.08 -6.17 -4.26
N ALA A 45 -3.80 -5.78 -4.12
CA ALA A 45 -2.90 -6.38 -3.15
C ALA A 45 -2.85 -5.73 -1.76
N HIS A 46 -3.62 -4.68 -1.46
CA HIS A 46 -3.61 -4.09 -0.13
C HIS A 46 -4.05 -5.10 0.95
N ILE A 47 -3.54 -4.91 2.16
CA ILE A 47 -3.73 -5.87 3.28
C ILE A 47 -5.18 -5.93 3.76
N ASP A 48 -5.94 -4.87 3.64
CA ASP A 48 -7.39 -4.84 3.91
C ASP A 48 -8.23 -5.57 2.85
N HIS A 49 -7.60 -6.03 1.75
CA HIS A 49 -8.20 -6.88 0.72
C HIS A 49 -7.60 -8.29 0.65
N THR A 50 -6.39 -8.50 1.19
CA THR A 50 -5.65 -9.78 1.06
C THR A 50 -5.14 -10.35 2.38
N GLY A 51 -5.05 -9.54 3.42
CA GLY A 51 -4.31 -9.87 4.63
C GLY A 51 -4.87 -11.01 5.47
N TYR A 52 -6.11 -11.43 5.25
CA TYR A 52 -6.69 -12.58 5.95
C TYR A 52 -6.53 -13.91 5.18
N LEU A 53 -6.00 -13.88 3.95
CA LEU A 53 -5.76 -15.10 3.14
C LEU A 53 -4.94 -16.16 3.88
N PRO A 54 -3.86 -15.82 4.61
CA PRO A 54 -3.11 -16.82 5.38
C PRO A 54 -3.97 -17.57 6.41
N CYS A 55 -4.84 -16.82 7.12
CA CYS A 55 -5.78 -17.42 8.06
C CYS A 55 -6.81 -18.29 7.34
N LEU A 56 -7.39 -17.79 6.25
CA LEU A 56 -8.37 -18.53 5.44
C LEU A 56 -7.79 -19.88 4.98
N VAL A 57 -6.54 -19.90 4.48
CA VAL A 57 -5.87 -21.12 4.02
C VAL A 57 -5.53 -22.05 5.20
N ARG A 58 -5.03 -21.51 6.30
CA ARG A 58 -4.79 -22.27 7.53
C ARG A 58 -6.05 -22.95 8.01
N ASP A 59 -7.17 -22.23 7.99
CA ASP A 59 -8.46 -22.66 8.54
C ASP A 59 -9.27 -23.56 7.58
N GLY A 60 -8.71 -23.95 6.43
CA GLY A 60 -9.28 -25.05 5.61
C GLY A 60 -9.58 -24.72 4.16
N PHE A 61 -9.40 -23.46 3.69
CA PHE A 61 -9.55 -23.14 2.26
C PHE A 61 -8.54 -23.91 1.41
N ARG A 62 -9.02 -24.52 0.30
CA ARG A 62 -8.20 -25.29 -0.66
C ARG A 62 -8.50 -24.94 -2.12
N GLY A 63 -9.37 -23.96 -2.35
CA GLY A 63 -9.74 -23.49 -3.68
C GLY A 63 -8.65 -22.66 -4.36
N ARG A 64 -9.01 -22.02 -5.47
CA ARG A 64 -8.11 -21.14 -6.23
C ARG A 64 -8.23 -19.70 -5.74
N ILE A 65 -7.11 -18.98 -5.74
CA ILE A 65 -7.05 -17.53 -5.52
C ILE A 65 -6.77 -16.87 -6.87
N VAL A 66 -7.78 -16.28 -7.49
CA VAL A 66 -7.71 -15.67 -8.81
C VAL A 66 -7.46 -14.16 -8.64
N CYS A 67 -6.41 -13.65 -9.27
CA CYS A 67 -6.00 -12.24 -9.21
C CYS A 67 -5.28 -11.85 -10.50
N THR A 68 -4.92 -10.58 -10.66
CA THR A 68 -4.04 -10.16 -11.76
C THR A 68 -2.60 -10.57 -11.51
N GLU A 69 -1.76 -10.63 -12.55
CA GLU A 69 -0.34 -11.01 -12.41
C GLU A 69 0.41 -10.06 -11.47
N PRO A 70 0.34 -8.71 -11.60
CA PRO A 70 1.04 -7.83 -10.67
C PRO A 70 0.49 -7.93 -9.24
N THR A 71 -0.82 -8.16 -9.07
CA THR A 71 -1.42 -8.38 -7.75
C THR A 71 -0.85 -9.63 -7.08
N ALA A 72 -0.64 -10.71 -7.82
CA ALA A 72 -0.02 -11.94 -7.29
C ALA A 72 1.41 -11.68 -6.78
N ASP A 73 2.22 -10.96 -7.54
CA ASP A 73 3.60 -10.65 -7.15
C ASP A 73 3.66 -9.70 -5.96
N LEU A 74 2.79 -8.69 -5.92
CA LEU A 74 2.64 -7.80 -4.77
C LEU A 74 2.20 -8.55 -3.51
N MET A 75 1.23 -9.47 -3.61
CA MET A 75 0.78 -10.28 -2.48
C MET A 75 1.93 -11.10 -1.87
N ARG A 76 2.86 -11.62 -2.69
CA ARG A 76 4.04 -12.34 -2.18
C ARG A 76 4.92 -11.47 -1.28
N ILE A 77 5.06 -10.18 -1.63
CA ILE A 77 5.83 -9.22 -0.83
C ILE A 77 5.04 -8.83 0.41
N MET A 78 3.77 -8.41 0.23
CA MET A 78 2.94 -7.83 1.28
C MET A 78 2.61 -8.83 2.40
N LEU A 79 2.25 -10.07 2.04
CA LEU A 79 1.89 -11.09 3.04
C LEU A 79 3.11 -11.57 3.83
N ARG A 80 4.29 -11.69 3.19
CA ARG A 80 5.54 -12.02 3.91
C ARG A 80 5.94 -10.91 4.88
N ASP A 81 5.84 -9.66 4.47
CA ASP A 81 6.17 -8.52 5.33
C ASP A 81 5.19 -8.43 6.51
N ALA A 82 3.88 -8.56 6.23
CA ALA A 82 2.86 -8.56 7.27
C ALA A 82 3.05 -9.70 8.29
N ALA A 83 3.41 -10.90 7.83
CA ALA A 83 3.70 -12.03 8.70
C ALA A 83 4.89 -11.75 9.62
N ARG A 84 6.02 -11.29 9.05
CA ARG A 84 7.24 -10.96 9.83
C ARG A 84 6.98 -9.88 10.87
N LEU A 85 6.27 -8.82 10.50
CA LEU A 85 5.91 -7.75 11.44
C LEU A 85 5.08 -8.29 12.61
N GLN A 86 4.12 -9.16 12.36
CA GLN A 86 3.28 -9.75 13.40
C GLN A 86 4.07 -10.72 14.30
N GLU A 87 4.98 -11.52 13.74
CA GLU A 87 5.86 -12.41 14.50
C GLU A 87 6.81 -11.59 15.39
N GLU A 88 7.42 -10.51 14.86
CA GLU A 88 8.29 -9.60 15.60
C GLU A 88 7.51 -8.88 16.73
N GLU A 89 6.28 -8.43 16.47
CA GLU A 89 5.42 -7.80 17.48
C GLU A 89 5.04 -8.78 18.60
N ALA A 90 4.70 -10.02 18.26
CA ALA A 90 4.37 -11.06 19.23
C ALA A 90 5.59 -11.40 20.11
N GLU A 91 6.76 -11.58 19.50
CA GLU A 91 8.02 -11.83 20.21
C GLU A 91 8.40 -10.65 21.15
N PHE A 92 8.27 -9.43 20.64
CA PHE A 92 8.55 -8.22 21.43
C PHE A 92 7.59 -8.09 22.62
N ALA A 93 6.29 -8.35 22.41
CA ALA A 93 5.28 -8.32 23.46
C ALA A 93 5.57 -9.38 24.54
N PHE A 94 6.02 -10.56 24.15
CA PHE A 94 6.43 -11.62 25.07
C PHE A 94 7.66 -11.21 25.90
N LYS A 95 8.73 -10.74 25.23
CA LYS A 95 9.98 -10.32 25.91
C LYS A 95 9.78 -9.15 26.89
N LYS A 96 8.86 -8.25 26.62
CA LYS A 96 8.58 -7.06 27.46
C LYS A 96 7.50 -7.29 28.51
N GLY A 97 6.80 -8.41 28.48
CA GLY A 97 5.78 -8.77 29.47
C GLY A 97 4.57 -7.82 29.56
N TYR A 98 4.29 -7.03 28.53
CA TYR A 98 3.14 -6.12 28.54
C TYR A 98 1.87 -6.73 27.95
N SER A 99 1.96 -7.92 27.37
CA SER A 99 0.80 -8.65 26.87
C SER A 99 -0.05 -9.17 28.03
N LYS A 100 -1.38 -9.07 27.91
CA LYS A 100 -2.31 -9.74 28.82
C LYS A 100 -2.35 -11.26 28.64
N HIS A 101 -1.80 -11.76 27.54
CA HIS A 101 -1.70 -13.18 27.24
C HIS A 101 -0.33 -13.70 27.66
N SER A 102 -0.30 -14.88 28.28
CA SER A 102 0.93 -15.55 28.70
C SER A 102 1.89 -15.83 27.54
N LYS A 103 1.33 -16.06 26.35
CA LYS A 103 2.06 -16.22 25.08
C LYS A 103 1.32 -15.43 24.00
N PRO A 104 1.78 -14.21 23.65
CA PRO A 104 1.24 -13.47 22.53
C PRO A 104 1.53 -14.24 21.23
N GLU A 105 0.52 -14.40 20.37
CA GLU A 105 0.65 -15.09 19.10
C GLU A 105 0.32 -14.13 17.95
N PRO A 106 1.08 -14.22 16.82
CA PRO A 106 0.72 -13.49 15.60
C PRO A 106 -0.66 -13.97 15.12
N LEU A 107 -1.34 -13.18 14.29
CA LEU A 107 -2.57 -13.61 13.64
C LEU A 107 -2.29 -14.74 12.65
N PHE A 108 -1.19 -14.62 11.92
CA PHE A 108 -0.64 -15.67 11.04
C PHE A 108 0.89 -15.55 11.00
N THR A 109 1.54 -16.65 10.67
CA THR A 109 2.98 -16.78 10.57
C THR A 109 3.46 -16.66 9.12
N LEU A 110 4.79 -16.57 8.95
CA LEU A 110 5.41 -16.63 7.62
C LEU A 110 5.07 -17.94 6.90
N GLU A 111 5.01 -19.07 7.61
CA GLU A 111 4.60 -20.35 7.05
C GLU A 111 3.15 -20.32 6.53
N ASP A 112 2.24 -19.70 7.27
CA ASP A 112 0.84 -19.54 6.82
C ASP A 112 0.77 -18.69 5.54
N ALA A 113 1.57 -17.61 5.45
CA ALA A 113 1.65 -16.78 4.26
C ALA A 113 2.20 -17.57 3.05
N GLU A 114 3.23 -18.38 3.23
CA GLU A 114 3.81 -19.22 2.15
C GLU A 114 2.78 -20.24 1.59
N ARG A 115 1.87 -20.75 2.42
CA ARG A 115 0.80 -21.67 2.00
C ARG A 115 -0.23 -21.06 1.06
N VAL A 116 -0.34 -19.71 1.01
CA VAL A 116 -1.23 -18.99 0.09
C VAL A 116 -0.74 -19.07 -1.35
N PHE A 117 0.57 -18.96 -1.57
CA PHE A 117 1.14 -18.74 -2.89
C PHE A 117 0.91 -19.86 -3.91
N PRO A 118 0.95 -21.16 -3.54
CA PRO A 118 0.61 -22.25 -4.47
C PRO A 118 -0.85 -22.22 -4.96
N LEU A 119 -1.77 -21.58 -4.22
CA LEU A 119 -3.18 -21.50 -4.58
C LEU A 119 -3.47 -20.32 -5.53
N MET A 120 -2.51 -19.39 -5.70
CA MET A 120 -2.69 -18.26 -6.60
C MET A 120 -2.73 -18.69 -8.05
N SER A 121 -3.69 -18.14 -8.79
CA SER A 121 -3.92 -18.37 -10.22
C SER A 121 -4.00 -17.02 -10.95
N PRO A 122 -2.84 -16.40 -11.25
CA PRO A 122 -2.80 -15.10 -11.92
C PRO A 122 -3.48 -15.12 -13.29
N LYS A 123 -4.16 -14.04 -13.65
CA LYS A 123 -4.92 -13.91 -14.90
C LYS A 123 -4.72 -12.52 -15.50
N PRO A 124 -4.77 -12.42 -16.84
CA PRO A 124 -4.65 -11.14 -17.53
C PRO A 124 -5.89 -10.26 -17.30
N ILE A 125 -5.69 -8.94 -17.30
CA ILE A 125 -6.77 -7.94 -17.32
C ILE A 125 -7.44 -7.92 -18.70
N GLY A 126 -8.74 -7.63 -18.74
CA GLY A 126 -9.51 -7.39 -19.97
C GLY A 126 -9.98 -8.63 -20.71
N LYS A 127 -9.66 -9.84 -20.21
CA LYS A 127 -10.12 -11.10 -20.80
C LYS A 127 -11.22 -11.75 -19.97
N ASP A 128 -12.17 -12.39 -20.65
CA ASP A 128 -13.19 -13.22 -19.99
C ASP A 128 -12.58 -14.57 -19.60
N LEU A 129 -12.82 -14.96 -18.37
CA LEU A 129 -12.24 -16.14 -17.72
C LEU A 129 -13.36 -16.98 -17.15
N SER A 130 -13.47 -18.24 -17.56
CA SER A 130 -14.44 -19.15 -16.95
C SER A 130 -14.00 -19.60 -15.56
N LEU A 131 -14.89 -19.43 -14.59
CA LEU A 131 -14.78 -20.03 -13.26
C LEU A 131 -15.51 -21.40 -13.19
N GLY A 132 -16.12 -21.84 -14.28
CA GLY A 132 -16.92 -23.05 -14.42
C GLY A 132 -18.41 -22.80 -14.20
N LYS A 133 -19.26 -23.77 -14.61
CA LYS A 133 -20.73 -23.76 -14.41
C LYS A 133 -21.42 -22.46 -14.83
N GLY A 134 -21.06 -21.91 -15.98
CA GLY A 134 -21.68 -20.70 -16.53
C GLY A 134 -21.30 -19.41 -15.78
N ILE A 135 -20.24 -19.41 -14.97
CA ILE A 135 -19.74 -18.23 -14.31
C ILE A 135 -18.50 -17.72 -15.06
N GLU A 136 -18.56 -16.48 -15.51
CA GLU A 136 -17.47 -15.77 -16.17
C GLU A 136 -16.99 -14.62 -15.30
N LEU A 137 -15.67 -14.44 -15.25
CA LEU A 137 -14.95 -13.37 -14.55
C LEU A 137 -14.22 -12.50 -15.56
N ARG A 138 -14.31 -11.19 -15.42
CA ARG A 138 -13.45 -10.22 -16.11
C ARG A 138 -12.82 -9.26 -15.09
N PHE A 139 -11.49 -9.12 -15.16
CA PHE A 139 -10.76 -8.05 -14.49
C PHE A 139 -10.74 -6.80 -15.38
N ILE A 140 -11.07 -5.64 -14.81
CA ILE A 140 -11.13 -4.34 -15.48
C ILE A 140 -10.25 -3.39 -14.69
N THR A 141 -9.30 -2.71 -15.34
CA THR A 141 -8.36 -1.80 -14.68
C THR A 141 -9.10 -0.80 -13.79
N SER A 142 -8.80 -0.79 -12.50
CA SER A 142 -9.35 0.17 -11.55
C SER A 142 -8.44 1.39 -11.33
N GLY A 143 -7.16 1.30 -11.70
CA GLY A 143 -6.22 2.42 -11.64
C GLY A 143 -5.74 2.81 -10.23
N HIS A 144 -6.07 2.04 -9.20
CA HIS A 144 -5.76 2.36 -7.82
C HIS A 144 -4.26 2.13 -7.47
N ILE A 145 -3.77 0.91 -7.67
CA ILE A 145 -2.37 0.53 -7.53
C ILE A 145 -1.96 -0.42 -8.65
N LEU A 146 -0.69 -0.78 -8.71
CA LEU A 146 -0.17 -1.73 -9.70
C LEU A 146 -0.98 -3.03 -9.67
N GLY A 147 -1.56 -3.40 -10.82
CA GLY A 147 -2.38 -4.60 -10.98
C GLY A 147 -3.81 -4.53 -10.43
N ALA A 148 -4.21 -3.41 -9.81
CA ALA A 148 -5.56 -3.27 -9.26
C ALA A 148 -6.63 -3.33 -10.36
N ALA A 149 -7.70 -4.06 -10.06
CA ALA A 149 -8.80 -4.28 -10.98
C ALA A 149 -10.15 -4.36 -10.29
N SER A 150 -11.15 -3.76 -10.91
CA SER A 150 -12.55 -4.09 -10.62
C SER A 150 -12.88 -5.48 -11.17
N VAL A 151 -13.79 -6.17 -10.50
CA VAL A 151 -14.21 -7.55 -10.82
C VAL A 151 -15.63 -7.52 -11.34
N LYS A 152 -15.83 -7.95 -12.58
CA LYS A 152 -17.16 -8.21 -13.13
C LYS A 152 -17.38 -9.70 -13.21
N LEU A 153 -18.41 -10.20 -12.54
CA LEU A 153 -18.89 -11.58 -12.65
C LEU A 153 -20.19 -11.60 -13.43
N THR A 154 -20.27 -12.53 -14.39
CA THR A 154 -21.49 -12.81 -15.15
C THR A 154 -21.89 -14.25 -14.87
N VAL A 155 -23.10 -14.46 -14.44
CA VAL A 155 -23.66 -15.78 -14.15
C VAL A 155 -24.73 -16.06 -15.20
N SER A 156 -24.52 -17.09 -16.02
CA SER A 156 -25.49 -17.54 -17.01
C SER A 156 -26.58 -18.33 -16.32
N GLY A 157 -27.83 -17.92 -16.48
CA GLY A 157 -29.02 -18.66 -16.06
C GLY A 157 -29.78 -19.22 -17.25
N ASP A 158 -30.76 -20.07 -17.03
CA ASP A 158 -31.56 -20.75 -18.06
C ASP A 158 -32.34 -19.77 -18.98
N GLN A 159 -32.73 -18.62 -18.44
CA GLN A 159 -33.51 -17.62 -19.19
C GLN A 159 -32.76 -16.30 -19.38
N GLN A 160 -31.88 -15.94 -18.48
CA GLN A 160 -31.20 -14.64 -18.44
C GLN A 160 -29.86 -14.74 -17.75
N SER A 161 -28.85 -14.06 -18.28
CA SER A 161 -27.59 -13.85 -17.58
C SER A 161 -27.71 -12.67 -16.62
N LYS A 162 -27.11 -12.76 -15.46
CA LYS A 162 -27.00 -11.70 -14.45
C LYS A 162 -25.55 -11.32 -14.22
N SER A 163 -25.31 -10.03 -14.06
CA SER A 163 -23.97 -9.52 -13.85
C SER A 163 -23.86 -8.72 -12.55
N ILE A 164 -22.78 -8.93 -11.83
CA ILE A 164 -22.41 -8.15 -10.64
C ILE A 164 -21.01 -7.62 -10.78
N VAL A 165 -20.82 -6.37 -10.38
CA VAL A 165 -19.53 -5.69 -10.33
C VAL A 165 -19.15 -5.42 -8.89
N PHE A 166 -17.89 -5.74 -8.56
CA PHE A 166 -17.21 -5.29 -7.36
C PHE A 166 -16.11 -4.31 -7.79
N SER A 167 -16.18 -3.08 -7.34
CA SER A 167 -15.23 -2.07 -7.77
C SER A 167 -13.80 -2.37 -7.30
N GLY A 168 -13.64 -3.04 -6.17
CA GLY A 168 -12.42 -2.90 -5.39
C GLY A 168 -12.19 -1.44 -5.09
N ASP A 169 -10.95 -1.04 -4.90
CA ASP A 169 -10.57 0.36 -4.78
C ASP A 169 -10.38 0.98 -6.16
N ILE A 170 -10.94 2.17 -6.35
CA ILE A 170 -10.95 2.88 -7.64
C ILE A 170 -9.89 3.97 -7.59
N GLY A 171 -9.04 4.01 -8.60
CA GLY A 171 -8.01 5.01 -8.76
C GLY A 171 -8.52 6.32 -9.33
N ARG A 172 -7.62 7.29 -9.39
CA ARG A 172 -7.91 8.63 -9.92
C ARG A 172 -7.70 8.68 -11.42
N TYR A 173 -8.51 9.47 -12.14
CA TYR A 173 -8.33 9.69 -13.58
C TYR A 173 -7.00 10.40 -13.89
N ASN A 174 -6.53 11.25 -12.99
CA ASN A 174 -5.35 12.11 -13.14
C ASN A 174 -4.14 11.62 -12.33
N ASP A 175 -4.04 10.31 -12.02
CA ASP A 175 -2.87 9.77 -11.36
C ASP A 175 -1.66 9.86 -12.29
N PRO A 176 -0.49 10.35 -11.80
CA PRO A 176 0.70 10.53 -12.64
C PRO A 176 1.34 9.22 -13.10
N ILE A 177 1.18 8.15 -12.33
CA ILE A 177 1.85 6.88 -12.58
C ILE A 177 0.89 5.73 -12.90
N MET A 178 -0.36 5.77 -12.39
CA MET A 178 -1.34 4.73 -12.64
C MET A 178 -2.23 5.05 -13.85
N PRO A 179 -2.71 4.04 -14.59
CA PRO A 179 -3.69 4.26 -15.65
C PRO A 179 -5.02 4.73 -15.06
N SER A 180 -5.79 5.49 -15.83
CA SER A 180 -7.17 5.84 -15.44
C SER A 180 -8.03 4.59 -15.28
N PRO A 181 -9.01 4.60 -14.36
CA PRO A 181 -10.03 3.55 -14.32
C PRO A 181 -10.69 3.35 -15.68
N SER A 182 -10.85 2.10 -16.09
CA SER A 182 -11.52 1.75 -17.35
C SER A 182 -13.03 1.66 -17.16
N PRO A 183 -13.84 2.05 -18.15
CA PRO A 183 -15.29 1.88 -18.09
C PRO A 183 -15.69 0.41 -17.92
N ILE A 184 -16.56 0.12 -16.97
CA ILE A 184 -16.98 -1.25 -16.63
C ILE A 184 -18.15 -1.72 -17.51
N GLY A 185 -18.92 -0.79 -18.04
CA GLY A 185 -20.14 -1.07 -18.78
C GLY A 185 -21.33 -1.44 -17.86
N PRO A 186 -22.49 -1.80 -18.43
CA PRO A 186 -23.70 -2.11 -17.66
C PRO A 186 -23.51 -3.32 -16.76
N ALA A 187 -24.17 -3.30 -15.59
CA ALA A 187 -24.29 -4.42 -14.67
C ALA A 187 -25.64 -4.39 -13.97
N ASP A 188 -26.14 -5.57 -13.55
CA ASP A 188 -27.40 -5.67 -12.78
C ASP A 188 -27.22 -5.24 -11.32
N VAL A 189 -26.02 -5.48 -10.76
CA VAL A 189 -25.67 -5.12 -9.37
C VAL A 189 -24.28 -4.53 -9.35
N VAL A 190 -24.10 -3.48 -8.52
CA VAL A 190 -22.77 -2.85 -8.28
C VAL A 190 -22.53 -2.79 -6.78
N VAL A 191 -21.38 -3.31 -6.37
CA VAL A 191 -20.79 -3.14 -5.03
C VAL A 191 -19.57 -2.25 -5.17
N MET A 192 -19.62 -1.05 -4.61
CA MET A 192 -18.65 0.00 -4.85
C MET A 192 -18.06 0.52 -3.54
N GLU A 193 -16.77 0.89 -3.56
CA GLU A 193 -16.13 1.63 -2.48
C GLU A 193 -16.77 3.01 -2.27
N SER A 194 -16.54 3.61 -1.11
CA SER A 194 -17.02 4.96 -0.80
C SER A 194 -16.05 5.78 0.05
N THR A 195 -14.75 5.49 -0.05
CA THR A 195 -13.69 6.06 0.80
C THR A 195 -13.70 7.59 0.79
N TYR A 196 -13.87 8.22 -0.38
CA TYR A 196 -14.02 9.66 -0.55
C TYR A 196 -15.33 10.05 -1.25
N GLY A 197 -16.38 9.25 -1.10
CA GLY A 197 -17.68 9.52 -1.72
C GLY A 197 -18.40 10.78 -1.20
N ASP A 198 -17.93 11.36 -0.09
CA ASP A 198 -18.47 12.54 0.56
C ASP A 198 -17.70 13.84 0.23
N ARG A 199 -16.56 13.77 -0.47
CA ARG A 199 -15.67 14.92 -0.67
C ARG A 199 -14.93 14.87 -1.99
N GLU A 200 -14.36 16.02 -2.36
CA GLU A 200 -13.38 16.15 -3.42
C GLU A 200 -11.97 16.16 -2.83
N ASN A 201 -11.02 15.59 -3.56
CA ASN A 201 -9.62 15.51 -3.17
C ASN A 201 -8.73 16.09 -4.28
N PRO A 202 -8.66 17.41 -4.41
CA PRO A 202 -7.97 18.08 -5.51
C PRO A 202 -6.47 17.75 -5.51
N ALA A 203 -5.95 17.34 -6.68
CA ALA A 203 -4.54 17.03 -6.87
C ALA A 203 -3.74 18.12 -7.56
N ASP A 204 -4.41 19.17 -8.02
CA ASP A 204 -3.85 20.25 -8.82
C ASP A 204 -2.72 21.04 -8.12
N LYS A 205 -2.67 21.01 -6.79
CA LYS A 205 -1.64 21.67 -5.98
C LYS A 205 -0.51 20.77 -5.48
N VAL A 206 -0.60 19.45 -5.67
CA VAL A 206 0.38 18.49 -5.12
C VAL A 206 1.81 18.83 -5.53
N GLU A 207 2.01 19.15 -6.80
CA GLU A 207 3.33 19.42 -7.34
C GLU A 207 3.93 20.72 -6.81
N SER A 208 3.14 21.81 -6.79
CA SER A 208 3.58 23.12 -6.25
C SER A 208 3.80 23.09 -4.74
N ASP A 209 2.95 22.36 -4.01
CA ASP A 209 3.08 22.24 -2.56
C ASP A 209 4.33 21.41 -2.20
N LEU A 210 4.58 20.32 -2.94
CA LEU A 210 5.78 19.50 -2.75
C LEU A 210 7.05 20.28 -3.06
N GLU A 211 7.08 21.06 -4.16
CA GLU A 211 8.19 21.96 -4.49
C GLU A 211 8.46 22.96 -3.35
N ALA A 212 7.44 23.66 -2.88
CA ALA A 212 7.57 24.64 -1.82
C ALA A 212 8.14 24.01 -0.52
N ILE A 213 7.65 22.82 -0.12
CA ILE A 213 8.11 22.14 1.08
C ILE A 213 9.55 21.63 0.92
N ILE A 214 9.92 21.11 -0.26
CA ILE A 214 11.31 20.70 -0.52
C ILE A 214 12.24 21.91 -0.45
N MET A 215 11.89 23.02 -1.08
CA MET A 215 12.70 24.24 -1.05
C MET A 215 12.81 24.84 0.34
N GLU A 216 11.74 24.76 1.15
CA GLU A 216 11.79 25.14 2.56
C GLU A 216 12.77 24.28 3.35
N ALA A 217 12.74 22.95 3.18
CA ALA A 217 13.68 22.03 3.84
C ALA A 217 15.13 22.28 3.40
N VAL A 218 15.38 22.58 2.12
CA VAL A 218 16.69 22.98 1.62
C VAL A 218 17.19 24.25 2.30
N ASN A 219 16.34 25.25 2.47
CA ASN A 219 16.69 26.51 3.12
C ASN A 219 16.96 26.35 4.63
N HIS A 220 16.27 25.42 5.31
CA HIS A 220 16.56 25.06 6.70
C HIS A 220 17.89 24.30 6.86
N GLY A 221 18.42 23.70 5.77
CA GLY A 221 19.71 23.01 5.76
C GLY A 221 19.69 21.57 6.22
N GLY A 222 18.55 21.04 6.68
CA GLY A 222 18.39 19.68 7.19
C GLY A 222 17.68 18.72 6.21
N PRO A 223 17.53 17.46 6.62
CA PRO A 223 16.85 16.45 5.81
C PRO A 223 15.32 16.61 5.81
N LEU A 224 14.71 16.25 4.69
CA LEU A 224 13.27 16.09 4.54
C LEU A 224 12.91 14.61 4.68
N VAL A 225 12.18 14.25 5.73
CA VAL A 225 11.77 12.88 6.03
C VAL A 225 10.31 12.69 5.66
N MET A 226 10.01 11.71 4.84
CA MET A 226 8.67 11.43 4.32
C MET A 226 8.21 10.02 4.76
N PRO A 227 7.34 9.90 5.76
CA PRO A 227 6.61 8.66 6.01
C PRO A 227 5.75 8.31 4.79
N ALA A 228 5.94 7.15 4.19
CA ALA A 228 5.21 6.73 3.01
C ALA A 228 4.82 5.26 3.05
N PHE A 229 3.66 4.92 2.47
CA PHE A 229 3.34 3.54 2.19
C PHE A 229 4.31 2.98 1.15
N ALA A 230 4.76 1.76 1.36
CA ALA A 230 5.73 1.12 0.46
C ALA A 230 5.16 0.87 -0.94
N LEU A 231 3.85 0.66 -1.03
CA LEU A 231 3.12 0.44 -2.28
C LEU A 231 2.31 1.70 -2.65
N GLY A 232 2.52 2.18 -3.87
CA GLY A 232 1.86 3.33 -4.47
C GLY A 232 2.49 4.66 -4.05
N ARG A 233 2.40 5.07 -2.78
CA ARG A 233 2.82 6.38 -2.30
C ARG A 233 4.31 6.65 -2.51
N THR A 234 5.18 5.71 -2.21
CA THR A 234 6.64 5.84 -2.43
C THR A 234 6.94 6.11 -3.89
N GLN A 235 6.33 5.37 -4.81
CA GLN A 235 6.55 5.51 -6.25
C GLN A 235 6.02 6.85 -6.78
N THR A 236 4.87 7.30 -6.29
CA THR A 236 4.31 8.61 -6.65
C THR A 236 5.20 9.77 -6.16
N LEU A 237 5.75 9.68 -4.94
CA LEU A 237 6.69 10.69 -4.42
C LEU A 237 7.97 10.71 -5.24
N ILE A 238 8.55 9.57 -5.58
CA ILE A 238 9.74 9.49 -6.44
C ILE A 238 9.44 10.15 -7.79
N TYR A 239 8.29 9.87 -8.40
CA TYR A 239 7.87 10.46 -9.66
C TYR A 239 7.89 12.01 -9.59
N TYR A 240 7.20 12.60 -8.62
CA TYR A 240 7.14 14.06 -8.49
C TYR A 240 8.52 14.67 -8.20
N ILE A 241 9.31 14.06 -7.33
CA ILE A 241 10.66 14.54 -7.01
C ILE A 241 11.54 14.53 -8.26
N GLN A 242 11.56 13.44 -9.01
CA GLN A 242 12.38 13.35 -10.24
C GLN A 242 11.87 14.30 -11.33
N LYS A 243 10.55 14.51 -11.44
CA LYS A 243 9.98 15.51 -12.34
C LYS A 243 10.46 16.92 -11.97
N LEU A 244 10.36 17.31 -10.70
CA LEU A 244 10.79 18.64 -10.23
C LEU A 244 12.29 18.88 -10.42
N ILE A 245 13.13 17.85 -10.22
CA ILE A 245 14.57 17.91 -10.49
C ILE A 245 14.82 18.09 -12.00
N GLY A 246 14.15 17.29 -12.84
CA GLY A 246 14.28 17.35 -14.30
C GLY A 246 13.84 18.70 -14.89
N GLU A 247 12.87 19.36 -14.27
CA GLU A 247 12.40 20.70 -14.62
C GLU A 247 13.25 21.83 -13.97
N SER A 248 14.30 21.49 -13.22
CA SER A 248 15.16 22.44 -12.48
C SER A 248 14.41 23.33 -11.47
N ARG A 249 13.29 22.87 -10.96
CA ARG A 249 12.46 23.55 -9.96
C ARG A 249 12.94 23.32 -8.53
N ILE A 250 13.63 22.21 -8.31
CA ILE A 250 14.35 21.90 -7.07
C ILE A 250 15.77 21.47 -7.39
N PRO A 251 16.74 21.62 -6.46
CA PRO A 251 18.10 21.13 -6.67
C PRO A 251 18.15 19.60 -6.76
N ALA A 252 19.18 19.07 -7.40
CA ALA A 252 19.41 17.63 -7.48
C ALA A 252 19.83 17.05 -6.11
N LEU A 253 18.86 16.81 -5.24
CA LEU A 253 19.05 16.23 -3.91
C LEU A 253 19.25 14.71 -3.99
N SER A 254 20.03 14.16 -3.05
CA SER A 254 20.04 12.72 -2.80
C SER A 254 18.69 12.27 -2.21
N VAL A 255 18.12 11.23 -2.80
CA VAL A 255 16.84 10.63 -2.37
C VAL A 255 17.12 9.23 -1.85
N PHE A 256 16.87 8.99 -0.58
CA PHE A 256 17.08 7.72 0.07
C PHE A 256 15.74 6.99 0.27
N ILE A 257 15.64 5.78 -0.30
CA ILE A 257 14.48 4.90 -0.10
C ILE A 257 14.84 3.91 1.02
N ASP A 258 14.42 4.22 2.23
CA ASP A 258 14.75 3.43 3.43
C ASP A 258 13.61 2.51 3.85
N SER A 259 13.27 1.58 2.96
CA SER A 259 12.26 0.55 3.17
C SER A 259 12.52 -0.65 2.23
N PRO A 260 12.94 -1.82 2.75
CA PRO A 260 13.13 -3.01 1.92
C PRO A 260 11.88 -3.41 1.13
N MET A 261 10.69 -3.28 1.74
CA MET A 261 9.43 -3.55 1.06
C MET A 261 9.19 -2.55 -0.09
N ALA A 262 9.40 -1.25 0.13
CA ALA A 262 9.22 -0.25 -0.92
C ALA A 262 10.20 -0.49 -2.10
N ILE A 263 11.43 -0.92 -1.83
CA ILE A 263 12.41 -1.29 -2.85
C ILE A 263 11.89 -2.48 -3.66
N SER A 264 11.45 -3.55 -3.00
CA SER A 264 10.91 -4.74 -3.67
C SER A 264 9.68 -4.41 -4.53
N VAL A 265 8.78 -3.55 -4.01
CA VAL A 265 7.59 -3.08 -4.75
C VAL A 265 8.01 -2.24 -5.96
N THR A 266 8.99 -1.34 -5.82
CA THR A 266 9.48 -0.50 -6.93
C THR A 266 10.02 -1.35 -8.07
N ASN A 267 10.76 -2.42 -7.77
CA ASN A 267 11.24 -3.37 -8.77
C ASN A 267 10.10 -4.07 -9.55
N LEU A 268 8.93 -4.26 -8.92
CA LEU A 268 7.78 -4.83 -9.62
C LEU A 268 7.18 -3.87 -10.67
N TYR A 269 7.28 -2.56 -10.49
CA TYR A 269 6.89 -1.62 -11.55
C TYR A 269 7.71 -1.84 -12.82
N GLU A 270 9.00 -2.12 -12.71
CA GLU A 270 9.85 -2.41 -13.85
C GLU A 270 9.50 -3.73 -14.54
N GLN A 271 9.03 -4.72 -13.78
CA GLN A 271 8.61 -6.02 -14.31
C GLN A 271 7.24 -5.98 -14.99
N HIS A 272 6.39 -5.00 -14.63
CA HIS A 272 5.02 -4.88 -15.14
C HIS A 272 4.75 -3.55 -15.88
N PRO A 273 5.54 -3.18 -16.91
CA PRO A 273 5.44 -1.87 -17.58
C PRO A 273 4.10 -1.61 -18.28
N ALA A 274 3.33 -2.65 -18.58
CA ALA A 274 2.00 -2.52 -19.18
C ALA A 274 0.91 -2.05 -18.21
N HIS A 275 1.20 -2.04 -16.90
CA HIS A 275 0.23 -1.77 -15.84
C HIS A 275 0.37 -0.38 -15.20
N HIS A 276 1.24 0.48 -15.75
CA HIS A 276 1.45 1.85 -15.29
C HIS A 276 1.82 2.79 -16.44
N ARG A 277 1.86 4.10 -16.18
CA ARG A 277 2.18 5.15 -17.16
C ARG A 277 3.62 5.63 -17.15
N ILE A 278 4.45 5.12 -16.25
CA ILE A 278 5.85 5.53 -16.13
C ILE A 278 6.58 5.17 -17.42
N LYS A 279 7.14 6.20 -18.08
CA LYS A 279 7.92 6.03 -19.30
C LYS A 279 9.36 5.68 -18.93
N VAL A 280 9.87 4.67 -19.59
CA VAL A 280 11.30 4.39 -19.59
C VAL A 280 11.92 5.24 -20.70
N THR A 281 12.86 6.11 -20.35
CA THR A 281 13.59 6.92 -21.32
C THR A 281 14.84 6.18 -21.81
N LYS A 282 15.21 6.39 -23.07
CA LYS A 282 16.50 5.89 -23.59
C LYS A 282 17.55 6.99 -23.47
N GLU A 283 18.56 6.75 -22.69
CA GLU A 283 19.72 7.62 -22.61
C GLU A 283 20.98 6.80 -22.95
N ASN A 284 21.77 7.25 -23.93
CA ASN A 284 22.96 6.55 -24.45
C ASN A 284 22.71 5.07 -24.83
N GLY A 285 21.50 4.75 -25.32
CA GLY A 285 21.13 3.38 -25.72
C GLY A 285 20.68 2.46 -24.58
N ALA A 286 20.78 2.88 -23.34
CA ALA A 286 20.24 2.17 -22.18
C ALA A 286 18.82 2.66 -21.85
N LEU A 287 17.96 1.73 -21.43
CA LEU A 287 16.66 2.06 -20.87
C LEU A 287 16.87 2.52 -19.42
N ILE A 288 16.60 3.80 -19.13
CA ILE A 288 16.68 4.34 -17.77
C ILE A 288 15.27 4.47 -17.22
N SER A 289 15.00 3.73 -16.15
CA SER A 289 13.80 3.87 -15.35
C SER A 289 13.89 5.16 -14.52
N LEU A 290 12.74 5.80 -14.29
CA LEU A 290 12.62 6.89 -13.34
C LEU A 290 13.15 6.51 -11.94
N PHE A 291 13.10 5.23 -11.62
CA PHE A 291 13.53 4.68 -10.33
C PHE A 291 15.04 4.43 -10.25
N ASP A 292 15.75 4.41 -11.39
CA ASP A 292 17.23 4.20 -11.47
C ASP A 292 18.03 5.50 -11.60
N ALA A 293 17.39 6.65 -11.32
CA ALA A 293 18.11 7.92 -11.39
C ALA A 293 19.31 7.96 -10.42
N ALA A 294 20.42 8.51 -10.86
CA ALA A 294 21.72 8.48 -10.14
C ALA A 294 21.67 9.09 -8.72
N ASN A 295 20.68 9.92 -8.44
CA ASN A 295 20.46 10.54 -7.14
C ASN A 295 19.57 9.71 -6.19
N ILE A 296 19.04 8.56 -6.64
CA ILE A 296 18.23 7.64 -5.82
C ILE A 296 19.16 6.58 -5.20
N HIS A 297 19.04 6.41 -3.88
CA HIS A 297 19.84 5.48 -3.10
C HIS A 297 18.92 4.52 -2.33
N TYR A 298 19.03 3.23 -2.63
CA TYR A 298 18.22 2.19 -2.00
C TYR A 298 18.91 1.61 -0.76
N CYS A 299 18.33 1.84 0.43
CA CYS A 299 18.86 1.38 1.70
C CYS A 299 18.29 -0.02 2.05
N ASN A 300 18.96 -1.07 1.57
CA ASN A 300 18.52 -2.46 1.79
C ASN A 300 18.90 -2.99 3.17
N THR A 301 20.05 -2.60 3.72
CA THR A 301 20.60 -3.15 4.96
C THR A 301 20.30 -2.26 6.17
N ARG A 302 20.50 -2.82 7.38
CA ARG A 302 20.40 -2.05 8.62
C ARG A 302 21.53 -1.02 8.75
N GLU A 303 22.71 -1.35 8.23
CA GLU A 303 23.89 -0.48 8.22
C GLU A 303 23.65 0.75 7.37
N SER A 304 23.17 0.56 6.12
CA SER A 304 22.82 1.68 5.22
C SER A 304 21.72 2.57 5.80
N SER A 305 20.71 1.99 6.47
CA SER A 305 19.66 2.73 7.15
C SER A 305 20.21 3.55 8.34
N ARG A 306 21.08 2.96 9.15
CA ARG A 306 21.72 3.66 10.29
C ARG A 306 22.61 4.82 9.87
N ALA A 307 23.34 4.67 8.77
CA ALA A 307 24.18 5.72 8.23
C ALA A 307 23.42 7.00 7.87
N LEU A 308 22.10 6.88 7.60
CA LEU A 308 21.27 8.05 7.37
C LEU A 308 21.07 8.92 8.62
N ASN A 309 21.26 8.38 9.83
CA ASN A 309 21.11 9.16 11.08
C ASN A 309 22.16 10.28 11.20
N ASP A 310 23.31 10.10 10.56
CA ASP A 310 24.43 11.05 10.61
C ASP A 310 24.36 12.11 9.48
N LEU A 311 23.37 12.03 8.60
CA LEU A 311 23.16 13.00 7.52
C LEU A 311 22.51 14.28 8.04
N ASN A 312 23.30 15.35 8.20
CA ASN A 312 22.85 16.67 8.65
C ASN A 312 22.91 17.71 7.50
N LYS A 313 22.55 17.31 6.28
CA LYS A 313 22.52 18.16 5.09
C LYS A 313 21.21 17.93 4.32
N PRO A 314 20.81 18.87 3.45
CA PRO A 314 19.63 18.69 2.63
C PRO A 314 19.67 17.39 1.83
N CYS A 315 18.71 16.53 2.09
CA CYS A 315 18.43 15.28 1.37
C CYS A 315 16.97 14.87 1.63
N ILE A 316 16.47 13.93 0.86
CA ILE A 316 15.13 13.39 1.01
C ILE A 316 15.23 11.94 1.51
N ILE A 317 14.51 11.58 2.56
CA ILE A 317 14.43 10.22 3.11
C ILE A 317 12.97 9.77 3.05
N ILE A 318 12.66 8.78 2.22
CA ILE A 318 11.34 8.15 2.12
C ILE A 318 11.40 6.81 2.86
N SER A 319 10.56 6.63 3.90
CA SER A 319 10.60 5.45 4.74
C SER A 319 9.20 4.96 5.12
N ALA A 320 8.99 3.65 5.13
CA ALA A 320 7.74 3.03 5.57
C ALA A 320 7.72 2.88 7.12
N SER A 321 6.55 2.98 7.76
CA SER A 321 5.18 3.03 7.25
C SER A 321 4.64 4.45 7.08
N GLY A 322 3.62 4.60 6.19
CA GLY A 322 3.03 5.90 5.87
C GLY A 322 2.26 6.57 7.01
N MET A 323 1.80 5.83 8.02
CA MET A 323 1.14 6.37 9.23
C MET A 323 2.04 6.34 10.47
N ALA A 324 3.34 6.08 10.30
CA ALA A 324 4.33 5.98 11.36
C ALA A 324 3.93 5.00 12.50
N THR A 325 3.30 3.89 12.13
CA THR A 325 2.88 2.86 13.10
C THR A 325 3.98 1.86 13.42
N GLY A 326 4.91 1.62 12.47
CA GLY A 326 6.01 0.67 12.59
C GLY A 326 7.10 0.94 11.56
N GLY A 327 8.09 0.06 11.46
CA GLY A 327 9.13 0.11 10.45
C GLY A 327 10.26 1.11 10.73
N ARG A 328 11.11 1.33 9.73
CA ARG A 328 12.32 2.16 9.83
C ARG A 328 12.03 3.64 10.07
N ILE A 329 10.86 4.12 9.65
CA ILE A 329 10.43 5.50 9.91
C ILE A 329 10.45 5.85 11.42
N LEU A 330 10.15 4.89 12.30
CA LEU A 330 10.19 5.14 13.74
C LEU A 330 11.60 5.44 14.24
N HIS A 331 12.65 4.88 13.62
CA HIS A 331 14.04 5.21 13.95
C HIS A 331 14.37 6.63 13.49
N HIS A 332 13.97 7.02 12.28
CA HIS A 332 14.13 8.40 11.82
C HIS A 332 13.40 9.38 12.72
N MET A 333 12.16 9.09 13.11
CA MET A 333 11.42 9.94 14.04
C MET A 333 12.12 10.02 15.40
N PHE A 334 12.61 8.92 15.94
CA PHE A 334 13.28 8.88 17.24
C PHE A 334 14.53 9.76 17.27
N HIS A 335 15.32 9.74 16.19
CA HIS A 335 16.55 10.53 16.08
C HIS A 335 16.30 12.00 15.72
N ARG A 336 15.32 12.28 14.84
CA ARG A 336 15.20 13.57 14.14
C ARG A 336 14.06 14.46 14.59
N LEU A 337 13.05 13.97 15.33
CA LEU A 337 11.98 14.85 15.83
C LEU A 337 12.49 15.96 16.77
N ARG A 338 13.65 15.78 17.40
CA ARG A 338 14.30 16.76 18.30
C ARG A 338 15.07 17.84 17.56
N ASP A 339 15.33 17.65 16.29
CA ASP A 339 16.16 18.53 15.47
C ASP A 339 15.27 19.55 14.74
N PRO A 340 15.43 20.86 15.01
CA PRO A 340 14.62 21.90 14.39
C PRO A 340 14.90 22.08 12.90
N ASP A 341 16.07 21.64 12.40
CA ASP A 341 16.44 21.78 10.99
C ASP A 341 15.84 20.65 10.14
N THR A 342 15.39 19.55 10.77
CA THR A 342 14.68 18.47 10.07
C THR A 342 13.25 18.86 9.76
N THR A 343 12.79 18.52 8.55
CA THR A 343 11.38 18.64 8.13
C THR A 343 10.76 17.24 7.98
N PHE A 344 9.58 17.03 8.58
CA PHE A 344 8.75 15.86 8.34
C PHE A 344 7.58 16.24 7.42
N LEU A 345 7.45 15.55 6.27
CA LEU A 345 6.32 15.73 5.36
C LEU A 345 5.36 14.55 5.49
N ILE A 346 4.19 14.81 6.03
CA ILE A 346 3.11 13.82 6.09
C ILE A 346 2.27 13.91 4.81
N ALA A 347 2.28 12.84 4.05
CA ALA A 347 1.66 12.76 2.74
C ALA A 347 0.45 11.81 2.77
N GLY A 348 -0.76 12.36 2.97
CA GLY A 348 -2.02 11.64 2.93
C GLY A 348 -2.65 11.35 4.29
N TYR A 349 -3.74 10.56 4.27
CA TYR A 349 -4.56 10.27 5.43
C TYR A 349 -3.78 9.62 6.58
N GLN A 350 -4.09 10.07 7.80
CA GLN A 350 -3.55 9.53 9.03
C GLN A 350 -4.71 9.09 9.94
N ALA A 351 -4.79 7.80 10.23
CA ALA A 351 -5.83 7.24 11.07
C ALA A 351 -5.68 7.71 12.53
N ALA A 352 -6.80 7.83 13.24
CA ALA A 352 -6.82 8.15 14.66
C ALA A 352 -5.98 7.13 15.46
N GLY A 353 -5.21 7.63 16.45
CA GLY A 353 -4.33 6.80 17.29
C GLY A 353 -3.01 6.40 16.64
N THR A 354 -2.67 6.95 15.48
CA THR A 354 -1.35 6.77 14.85
C THR A 354 -0.43 7.94 15.16
N ARG A 355 0.89 7.69 15.15
CA ARG A 355 1.90 8.75 15.37
C ARG A 355 1.89 9.80 14.27
N GLY A 356 1.59 9.41 13.03
CA GLY A 356 1.40 10.36 11.94
C GLY A 356 0.24 11.32 12.24
N ARG A 357 -0.86 10.84 12.83
CA ARG A 357 -1.98 11.66 13.27
C ARG A 357 -1.57 12.60 14.41
N ASP A 358 -0.85 12.09 15.41
CA ASP A 358 -0.33 12.92 16.51
C ASP A 358 0.56 14.06 15.99
N LEU A 359 1.40 13.83 14.97
CA LEU A 359 2.22 14.88 14.34
C LEU A 359 1.37 15.95 13.65
N ILE A 360 0.33 15.55 12.90
CA ILE A 360 -0.58 16.51 12.24
C ILE A 360 -1.34 17.35 13.25
N GLU A 361 -1.72 16.76 14.41
CA GLU A 361 -2.42 17.45 15.49
C GLU A 361 -1.51 18.37 16.32
N GLY A 362 -0.20 18.43 16.01
CA GLY A 362 0.74 19.32 16.68
C GLY A 362 1.10 18.87 18.09
N ARG A 363 1.10 17.56 18.39
CA ARG A 363 1.55 17.05 19.68
C ARG A 363 3.00 17.48 19.96
N GLU A 364 3.24 18.04 21.13
CA GLU A 364 4.58 18.50 21.55
C GLU A 364 5.58 17.35 21.74
N SER A 365 5.09 16.12 21.94
CA SER A 365 5.92 14.91 22.07
C SER A 365 5.20 13.67 21.57
N ILE A 366 5.96 12.75 20.94
CA ILE A 366 5.46 11.49 20.39
C ILE A 366 6.11 10.32 21.14
N LYS A 367 5.31 9.32 21.52
CA LYS A 367 5.82 8.10 22.18
C LYS A 367 6.39 7.13 21.15
N ILE A 368 7.72 6.93 21.17
CA ILE A 368 8.45 6.03 20.27
C ILE A 368 9.35 5.13 21.12
N PHE A 369 9.32 3.82 20.90
CA PHE A 369 10.10 2.82 21.65
C PHE A 369 9.97 2.95 23.17
N GLY A 370 8.78 3.34 23.66
CA GLY A 370 8.50 3.52 25.08
C GLY A 370 8.90 4.88 25.66
N GLN A 371 9.60 5.73 24.91
CA GLN A 371 10.06 7.06 25.33
C GLN A 371 9.26 8.18 24.65
N TYR A 372 9.05 9.29 25.37
CA TYR A 372 8.50 10.51 24.78
C TYR A 372 9.61 11.32 24.12
N VAL A 373 9.50 11.51 22.81
CA VAL A 373 10.42 12.29 21.98
C VAL A 373 9.78 13.64 21.71
N PRO A 374 10.42 14.77 22.11
CA PRO A 374 9.87 16.09 21.82
C PRO A 374 9.89 16.37 20.32
N VAL A 375 8.85 17.07 19.83
CA VAL A 375 8.72 17.48 18.44
C VAL A 375 9.22 18.91 18.31
N LYS A 376 10.44 19.07 17.81
CA LYS A 376 11.06 20.36 17.45
C LYS A 376 11.21 20.52 15.94
N ALA A 377 11.19 19.39 15.22
CA ALA A 377 11.24 19.35 13.78
C ALA A 377 10.04 20.08 13.15
N GLN A 378 10.24 20.60 11.95
CA GLN A 378 9.15 21.17 11.17
C GLN A 378 8.21 20.05 10.70
N VAL A 379 6.89 20.22 10.85
CA VAL A 379 5.90 19.27 10.34
C VAL A 379 5.10 19.96 9.23
N ARG A 380 5.07 19.35 8.07
CA ARG A 380 4.31 19.80 6.90
C ARG A 380 3.36 18.70 6.47
N VAL A 381 2.22 19.10 5.92
CA VAL A 381 1.18 18.17 5.45
C VAL A 381 0.88 18.51 4.00
N ILE A 382 0.84 17.49 3.15
CA ILE A 382 0.37 17.61 1.78
C ILE A 382 -0.86 16.76 1.57
N ASN A 383 -1.88 17.35 0.98
CA ASN A 383 -3.12 16.70 0.59
C ASN A 383 -3.12 16.38 -0.92
N GLY A 384 -4.11 15.65 -1.41
CA GLY A 384 -4.25 15.39 -2.85
C GLY A 384 -3.46 14.19 -3.37
N LEU A 385 -2.64 13.53 -2.53
CA LEU A 385 -1.89 12.32 -2.91
C LEU A 385 -2.67 11.01 -2.68
N SER A 386 -3.97 11.04 -2.39
CA SER A 386 -4.75 9.79 -2.26
C SER A 386 -4.75 9.02 -3.57
N ALA A 387 -4.65 7.69 -3.48
CA ALA A 387 -4.79 6.81 -4.62
C ALA A 387 -6.26 6.49 -4.96
N HIS A 388 -7.21 6.83 -4.07
CA HIS A 388 -8.64 6.61 -4.31
C HIS A 388 -9.27 7.73 -5.13
N ALA A 389 -10.23 7.37 -5.95
CA ALA A 389 -11.15 8.30 -6.56
C ALA A 389 -11.91 9.08 -5.47
N ASP A 390 -12.41 10.23 -5.85
CA ASP A 390 -13.27 11.06 -5.02
C ASP A 390 -14.71 11.11 -5.58
N ARG A 391 -15.53 12.02 -5.06
CA ARG A 391 -16.95 12.12 -5.40
C ARG A 391 -17.23 12.46 -6.87
N SER A 392 -16.30 13.11 -7.59
CA SER A 392 -16.49 13.60 -8.96
C SER A 392 -16.23 12.57 -10.06
#